data_667c4739a68e6896dda2f684e1ba6598
#
_entry.id   667c4739a68e6896dda2f684e1ba6598
#
_cell.length_a   1.000
_cell.length_b   1.000
_cell.length_c   1.000
_cell.angle_alpha   90.00
_cell.angle_beta   90.00
_cell.angle_gamma   90.00
#
_symmetry.space_group_name_H-M   'P 1'
#
loop_
_entity.id
_entity.type
_entity.pdbx_description
1 polymer ?
#
loop_
_entity_poly.entity_id
_entity_poly.type
_entity_poly.pdbx_seq_one_letter_code
_entity_poly.pdbx_strand_id
1 'polypeptide(L)'
;MLNPNLKTFLCVADCGSFNRAAEKLFLSPPSVMKQINALEKHLELKLLERTSQGIRLTAAGQVLYRRTRLLEEEAAKALSEARRESERAETTFCIGSSLLNPCKPFMDLWYRVNQRFPGYKLHIVPFEDDHQDILSEISALGKKFDFLVGVCDSKQWLDRCNFYQLGTYQHCCAVARDHPLARRERLTMEDLYGQTLMMVKKGDSSVVDRIREEVSRHPQIKIEDTPQFYDMEVFNRCARTGNVMVTLECWRDVHPALVTLPVAWDHPIPYGLLYAKEPPADILEFLEAVGQLEPSPGAVGRIPAGNGKLL
;
A
#
# COMPACT_ATOMS: atom_id res chain seq x y z
N MET A 1 -2.35 -14.85 24.66
CA MET A 1 -1.14 -15.69 24.69
C MET A 1 -0.06 -15.15 25.62
N LEU A 2 0.14 -13.85 25.75
CA LEU A 2 1.06 -13.32 26.77
C LEU A 2 0.48 -13.42 28.18
N ASN A 3 1.38 -13.64 29.17
CA ASN A 3 1.03 -13.62 30.60
C ASN A 3 0.32 -12.29 30.92
N PRO A 4 -0.82 -12.30 31.63
CA PRO A 4 -1.55 -11.07 31.99
C PRO A 4 -0.67 -10.01 32.68
N ASN A 5 0.27 -10.45 33.52
CA ASN A 5 1.18 -9.55 34.22
C ASN A 5 2.15 -8.81 33.27
N LEU A 6 2.55 -9.43 32.16
CA LEU A 6 3.34 -8.76 31.12
C LEU A 6 2.53 -7.67 30.40
N LYS A 7 1.25 -7.93 30.12
CA LYS A 7 0.35 -6.89 29.53
C LYS A 7 0.20 -5.71 30.47
N THR A 8 0.03 -5.97 31.76
CA THR A 8 -0.05 -4.95 32.80
C THR A 8 1.25 -4.14 32.87
N PHE A 9 2.41 -4.81 32.80
CA PHE A 9 3.72 -4.16 32.75
C PHE A 9 3.85 -3.21 31.54
N LEU A 10 3.50 -3.66 30.34
CA LEU A 10 3.51 -2.82 29.14
C LEU A 10 2.60 -1.60 29.30
N CYS A 11 1.39 -1.80 29.81
CA CYS A 11 0.44 -0.71 30.02
C CYS A 11 0.95 0.32 31.04
N VAL A 12 1.58 -0.12 32.14
CA VAL A 12 2.18 0.78 33.15
C VAL A 12 3.36 1.55 32.57
N ALA A 13 4.18 0.89 31.76
CA ALA A 13 5.32 1.52 31.07
C ALA A 13 4.85 2.62 30.09
N ASP A 14 3.83 2.32 29.28
CA ASP A 14 3.24 3.29 28.33
C ASP A 14 2.60 4.48 29.04
N CYS A 15 1.88 4.24 30.13
CA CYS A 15 1.16 5.28 30.86
C CYS A 15 2.07 6.11 31.78
N GLY A 16 3.23 5.58 32.19
CA GLY A 16 4.12 6.18 33.16
C GLY A 16 3.47 6.36 34.56
N SER A 17 2.34 5.69 34.84
CA SER A 17 1.54 5.84 36.05
C SER A 17 0.69 4.60 36.31
N PHE A 18 0.70 4.11 37.55
CA PHE A 18 -0.17 3.01 37.97
C PHE A 18 -1.66 3.38 37.90
N ASN A 19 -2.03 4.63 38.23
CA ASN A 19 -3.42 5.07 38.20
C ASN A 19 -3.95 5.12 36.78
N ARG A 20 -3.22 5.72 35.84
CA ARG A 20 -3.60 5.75 34.41
C ARG A 20 -3.64 4.36 33.77
N ALA A 21 -2.71 3.50 34.14
CA ALA A 21 -2.74 2.11 33.68
C ALA A 21 -3.94 1.34 34.25
N ALA A 22 -4.31 1.59 35.50
CA ALA A 22 -5.47 0.97 36.15
C ALA A 22 -6.78 1.37 35.43
N GLU A 23 -6.96 2.65 35.11
CA GLU A 23 -8.09 3.13 34.29
C GLU A 23 -8.16 2.45 32.93
N LYS A 24 -7.03 2.38 32.22
CA LYS A 24 -6.95 1.77 30.88
C LYS A 24 -7.20 0.28 30.90
N LEU A 25 -6.84 -0.41 31.98
CA LEU A 25 -7.02 -1.86 32.14
C LEU A 25 -8.34 -2.24 32.85
N PHE A 26 -9.15 -1.25 33.25
CA PHE A 26 -10.36 -1.46 34.04
C PHE A 26 -10.09 -2.23 35.35
N LEU A 27 -8.96 -1.91 36.02
CA LEU A 27 -8.52 -2.50 37.28
C LEU A 27 -8.38 -1.44 38.36
N SER A 28 -8.29 -1.87 39.63
CA SER A 28 -7.89 -0.98 40.69
C SER A 28 -6.36 -0.75 40.74
N PRO A 29 -5.86 0.44 41.12
CA PRO A 29 -4.43 0.67 41.25
C PRO A 29 -3.70 -0.34 42.15
N PRO A 30 -4.23 -0.80 43.30
CA PRO A 30 -3.64 -1.88 44.07
C PRO A 30 -3.52 -3.19 43.32
N SER A 31 -4.50 -3.54 42.46
CA SER A 31 -4.45 -4.73 41.65
C SER A 31 -3.33 -4.68 40.59
N VAL A 32 -3.17 -3.53 39.94
CA VAL A 32 -2.08 -3.30 38.97
C VAL A 32 -0.72 -3.43 39.69
N MET A 33 -0.56 -2.80 40.88
CA MET A 33 0.67 -2.91 41.67
C MET A 33 0.96 -4.35 42.08
N LYS A 34 -0.07 -5.12 42.50
CA LYS A 34 0.07 -6.55 42.84
C LYS A 34 0.58 -7.40 41.67
N GLN A 35 0.05 -7.15 40.47
CA GLN A 35 0.47 -7.84 39.26
C GLN A 35 1.92 -7.51 38.87
N ILE A 36 2.33 -6.25 38.99
CA ILE A 36 3.73 -5.83 38.75
C ILE A 36 4.67 -6.47 39.78
N ASN A 37 4.33 -6.40 41.05
CA ASN A 37 5.15 -6.99 42.08
C ASN A 37 5.27 -8.53 41.92
N ALA A 38 4.20 -9.19 41.52
CA ALA A 38 4.23 -10.63 41.19
C ALA A 38 5.13 -10.94 40.02
N LEU A 39 5.11 -10.10 38.96
CA LEU A 39 5.97 -10.24 37.79
C LEU A 39 7.45 -10.04 38.18
N GLU A 40 7.78 -8.94 38.89
CA GLU A 40 9.13 -8.65 39.34
C GLU A 40 9.69 -9.75 40.25
N LYS A 41 8.85 -10.25 41.17
CA LYS A 41 9.22 -11.36 42.06
C LYS A 41 9.49 -12.68 41.29
N HIS A 42 8.63 -12.99 40.30
CA HIS A 42 8.78 -14.18 39.46
C HIS A 42 10.03 -14.15 38.61
N LEU A 43 10.38 -12.97 38.09
CA LEU A 43 11.57 -12.78 37.25
C LEU A 43 12.84 -12.50 38.05
N GLU A 44 12.72 -12.25 39.36
CA GLU A 44 13.82 -11.82 40.23
C GLU A 44 14.50 -10.52 39.71
N LEU A 45 13.74 -9.67 39.05
CA LEU A 45 14.20 -8.42 38.45
C LEU A 45 13.34 -7.22 38.87
N LYS A 46 13.97 -6.09 39.09
CA LYS A 46 13.27 -4.82 39.13
C LYS A 46 13.10 -4.24 37.75
N LEU A 47 11.86 -4.05 37.33
CA LEU A 47 11.49 -3.58 35.99
C LEU A 47 11.08 -2.09 35.97
N LEU A 48 10.50 -1.64 37.09
CA LEU A 48 9.98 -0.30 37.25
C LEU A 48 10.59 0.38 38.48
N GLU A 49 10.84 1.67 38.37
CA GLU A 49 11.24 2.56 39.47
C GLU A 49 10.31 3.75 39.61
N ARG A 50 10.10 4.20 40.82
CA ARG A 50 9.32 5.41 41.12
C ARG A 50 10.24 6.62 41.13
N THR A 51 9.87 7.64 40.43
CA THR A 51 10.56 8.93 40.40
C THR A 51 9.62 10.06 40.78
N SER A 52 10.14 11.25 41.03
CA SER A 52 9.31 12.46 41.27
C SER A 52 8.43 12.80 40.05
N GLN A 53 8.73 12.27 38.88
CA GLN A 53 7.99 12.52 37.64
C GLN A 53 7.06 11.34 37.22
N GLY A 54 6.93 10.31 38.07
CA GLY A 54 6.10 9.15 37.81
C GLY A 54 6.88 7.82 37.78
N ILE A 55 6.40 6.87 37.01
CA ILE A 55 7.01 5.56 36.88
C ILE A 55 7.93 5.53 35.63
N ARG A 56 9.14 5.01 35.81
CA ARG A 56 10.12 4.80 34.72
C ARG A 56 10.55 3.35 34.67
N LEU A 57 11.00 2.95 33.48
CA LEU A 57 11.62 1.63 33.27
C LEU A 57 13.06 1.63 33.77
N THR A 58 13.45 0.59 34.50
CA THR A 58 14.86 0.28 34.76
C THR A 58 15.55 -0.20 33.47
N ALA A 59 16.86 -0.36 33.47
CA ALA A 59 17.59 -0.94 32.34
C ALA A 59 17.05 -2.33 31.96
N ALA A 60 16.77 -3.20 32.95
CA ALA A 60 16.13 -4.49 32.74
C ALA A 60 14.72 -4.34 32.18
N GLY A 61 13.94 -3.40 32.73
CA GLY A 61 12.60 -3.06 32.25
C GLY A 61 12.58 -2.61 30.80
N GLN A 62 13.54 -1.79 30.36
CA GLN A 62 13.65 -1.36 28.96
C GLN A 62 13.89 -2.52 28.00
N VAL A 63 14.77 -3.46 28.36
CA VAL A 63 15.03 -4.66 27.55
C VAL A 63 13.78 -5.52 27.46
N LEU A 64 13.15 -5.81 28.62
CA LEU A 64 11.93 -6.61 28.66
C LEU A 64 10.79 -5.95 27.87
N TYR A 65 10.58 -4.63 28.02
CA TYR A 65 9.56 -3.88 27.30
C TYR A 65 9.69 -4.05 25.77
N ARG A 66 10.88 -3.77 25.22
CA ARG A 66 11.13 -3.90 23.76
C ARG A 66 10.90 -5.31 23.27
N ARG A 67 11.40 -6.33 23.99
CA ARG A 67 11.24 -7.73 23.57
C ARG A 67 9.81 -8.22 23.71
N THR A 68 9.08 -7.78 24.74
CA THR A 68 7.67 -8.17 24.91
C THR A 68 6.79 -7.54 23.85
N ARG A 69 7.08 -6.34 23.36
CA ARG A 69 6.35 -5.74 22.21
C ARG A 69 6.51 -6.58 20.94
N LEU A 70 7.71 -7.01 20.63
CA LEU A 70 7.96 -7.91 19.50
C LEU A 70 7.22 -9.25 19.66
N LEU A 71 7.19 -9.81 20.87
CA LEU A 71 6.43 -11.03 21.16
C LEU A 71 4.90 -10.83 21.02
N GLU A 72 4.37 -9.65 21.37
CA GLU A 72 2.95 -9.34 21.13
C GLU A 72 2.62 -9.34 19.63
N GLU A 73 3.47 -8.72 18.81
CA GLU A 73 3.30 -8.70 17.35
C GLU A 73 3.37 -10.11 16.76
N GLU A 74 4.36 -10.91 17.16
CA GLU A 74 4.49 -12.30 16.69
C GLU A 74 3.32 -13.18 17.18
N ALA A 75 2.87 -13.00 18.41
CA ALA A 75 1.71 -13.72 18.93
C ALA A 75 0.41 -13.36 18.18
N ALA A 76 0.25 -12.09 17.78
CA ALA A 76 -0.88 -11.66 16.97
C ALA A 76 -0.84 -12.26 15.55
N LYS A 77 0.35 -12.31 14.92
CA LYS A 77 0.56 -12.99 13.64
C LYS A 77 0.21 -14.47 13.72
N ALA A 78 0.79 -15.19 14.69
CA ALA A 78 0.53 -16.61 14.88
C ALA A 78 -0.96 -16.93 15.11
N LEU A 79 -1.68 -16.05 15.82
CA LEU A 79 -3.13 -16.21 16.03
C LEU A 79 -3.92 -15.96 14.74
N SER A 80 -3.48 -15.00 13.92
CA SER A 80 -4.06 -14.73 12.62
C SER A 80 -3.86 -15.92 11.68
N GLU A 81 -2.66 -16.46 11.62
CA GLU A 81 -2.33 -17.65 10.83
C GLU A 81 -3.13 -18.88 11.28
N ALA A 82 -3.23 -19.13 12.59
CA ALA A 82 -4.02 -20.22 13.13
C ALA A 82 -5.51 -20.09 12.84
N ARG A 83 -6.06 -18.87 12.84
CA ARG A 83 -7.45 -18.62 12.44
C ARG A 83 -7.64 -18.89 10.96
N ARG A 84 -6.74 -18.40 10.10
CA ARG A 84 -6.75 -18.67 8.66
C ARG A 84 -6.71 -20.18 8.38
N GLU A 85 -5.86 -20.95 9.08
CA GLU A 85 -5.81 -22.42 8.97
C GLU A 85 -7.08 -23.12 9.45
N SER A 86 -7.71 -22.62 10.50
CA SER A 86 -8.98 -23.15 11.01
C SER A 86 -10.17 -22.88 10.07
N GLU A 87 -10.08 -21.77 9.32
CA GLU A 87 -11.08 -21.33 8.35
C GLU A 87 -10.80 -21.86 6.93
N ARG A 88 -9.87 -22.80 6.77
CA ARG A 88 -9.35 -23.33 5.49
C ARG A 88 -10.38 -23.87 4.49
N ALA A 89 -11.68 -23.80 4.80
CA ALA A 89 -12.73 -24.09 3.83
C ALA A 89 -12.88 -22.98 2.77
N GLU A 90 -12.50 -21.70 3.07
CA GLU A 90 -12.67 -20.56 2.17
C GLU A 90 -11.63 -19.47 2.47
N THR A 91 -10.59 -19.39 1.65
CA THR A 91 -9.60 -18.28 1.73
C THR A 91 -10.22 -17.00 1.20
N THR A 92 -10.23 -15.93 2.00
CA THR A 92 -10.75 -14.61 1.59
C THR A 92 -9.59 -13.65 1.42
N PHE A 93 -9.44 -13.11 0.21
CA PHE A 93 -8.46 -12.07 -0.09
C PHE A 93 -9.09 -10.68 0.01
N CYS A 94 -8.43 -9.79 0.73
CA CYS A 94 -8.80 -8.38 0.83
C CYS A 94 -8.05 -7.57 -0.24
N ILE A 95 -8.80 -6.96 -1.16
CA ILE A 95 -8.22 -6.14 -2.23
C ILE A 95 -8.57 -4.69 -1.99
N GLY A 96 -7.54 -3.85 -1.87
CA GLY A 96 -7.70 -2.42 -1.81
C GLY A 96 -8.11 -1.87 -3.18
N SER A 97 -9.08 -0.95 -3.19
CA SER A 97 -9.54 -0.25 -4.40
C SER A 97 -9.84 1.19 -4.10
N SER A 98 -9.48 2.06 -5.05
CA SER A 98 -9.81 3.48 -5.03
C SER A 98 -10.22 3.94 -6.43
N LEU A 99 -10.50 5.22 -6.59
CA LEU A 99 -10.87 5.79 -7.89
C LEU A 99 -9.71 5.74 -8.89
N LEU A 100 -8.48 6.01 -8.44
CA LEU A 100 -7.27 5.98 -9.29
C LEU A 100 -6.63 4.58 -9.36
N ASN A 101 -7.00 3.68 -8.43
CA ASN A 101 -6.53 2.30 -8.39
C ASN A 101 -7.72 1.32 -8.42
N PRO A 102 -8.48 1.29 -9.54
CA PRO A 102 -9.68 0.48 -9.65
C PRO A 102 -9.33 -1.01 -9.72
N CYS A 103 -10.04 -1.85 -8.97
CA CYS A 103 -9.84 -3.30 -8.98
C CYS A 103 -10.49 -4.01 -10.19
N LYS A 104 -11.15 -3.30 -11.10
CA LYS A 104 -11.86 -3.92 -12.24
C LYS A 104 -11.00 -4.86 -13.08
N PRO A 105 -9.74 -4.52 -13.49
CA PRO A 105 -8.91 -5.42 -14.26
C PRO A 105 -8.59 -6.73 -13.51
N PHE A 106 -8.51 -6.65 -12.18
CA PHE A 106 -8.35 -7.82 -11.33
C PHE A 106 -9.62 -8.67 -11.27
N MET A 107 -10.81 -8.07 -11.33
CA MET A 107 -12.07 -8.81 -11.27
C MET A 107 -12.23 -9.78 -12.45
N ASP A 108 -11.77 -9.38 -13.64
CA ASP A 108 -11.80 -10.24 -14.82
C ASP A 108 -10.84 -11.44 -14.67
N LEU A 109 -9.67 -11.21 -14.08
CA LEU A 109 -8.72 -12.24 -13.72
C LEU A 109 -9.26 -13.13 -12.60
N TRP A 110 -9.82 -12.52 -11.55
CA TRP A 110 -10.46 -13.22 -10.43
C TRP A 110 -11.53 -14.19 -10.90
N TYR A 111 -12.40 -13.79 -11.82
CA TYR A 111 -13.44 -14.66 -12.36
C TYR A 111 -12.86 -15.95 -12.94
N ARG A 112 -11.73 -15.88 -13.66
CA ARG A 112 -11.06 -17.04 -14.22
C ARG A 112 -10.37 -17.91 -13.18
N VAL A 113 -9.71 -17.29 -12.20
CA VAL A 113 -9.08 -17.99 -11.07
C VAL A 113 -10.13 -18.71 -10.23
N ASN A 114 -11.24 -18.05 -9.91
CA ASN A 114 -12.29 -18.58 -9.07
C ASN A 114 -13.00 -19.80 -9.69
N GLN A 115 -13.12 -19.87 -11.01
CA GLN A 115 -13.64 -21.06 -11.70
C GLN A 115 -12.75 -22.28 -11.46
N ARG A 116 -11.45 -22.10 -11.37
CA ARG A 116 -10.47 -23.17 -11.15
C ARG A 116 -10.18 -23.44 -9.68
N PHE A 117 -10.34 -22.41 -8.85
CA PHE A 117 -10.10 -22.42 -7.41
C PHE A 117 -11.30 -21.87 -6.64
N PRO A 118 -12.43 -22.59 -6.58
CA PRO A 118 -13.70 -22.10 -6.02
C PRO A 118 -13.64 -21.83 -4.50
N GLY A 119 -12.58 -22.28 -3.82
CA GLY A 119 -12.35 -22.01 -2.38
C GLY A 119 -11.85 -20.60 -2.05
N TYR A 120 -11.50 -19.80 -3.06
CA TYR A 120 -11.11 -18.41 -2.82
C TYR A 120 -12.31 -17.47 -2.84
N LYS A 121 -12.35 -16.55 -1.87
CA LYS A 121 -13.30 -15.42 -1.83
C LYS A 121 -12.56 -14.10 -1.94
N LEU A 122 -13.29 -13.08 -2.39
CA LEU A 122 -12.75 -11.73 -2.56
C LEU A 122 -13.54 -10.73 -1.72
N HIS A 123 -12.85 -9.89 -0.98
CA HIS A 123 -13.39 -8.74 -0.28
C HIS A 123 -12.73 -7.45 -0.77
N ILE A 124 -13.51 -6.50 -1.28
CA ILE A 124 -13.01 -5.21 -1.75
C ILE A 124 -13.04 -4.22 -0.59
N VAL A 125 -11.87 -3.66 -0.27
CA VAL A 125 -11.69 -2.66 0.79
C VAL A 125 -11.40 -1.31 0.16
N PRO A 126 -12.30 -0.31 0.28
CA PRO A 126 -12.06 1.01 -0.28
C PRO A 126 -10.98 1.76 0.50
N PHE A 127 -10.21 2.59 -0.21
CA PHE A 127 -9.31 3.58 0.37
C PHE A 127 -9.37 4.89 -0.44
N GLU A 128 -8.89 5.99 0.14
CA GLU A 128 -8.88 7.30 -0.51
C GLU A 128 -7.58 7.54 -1.28
N ASP A 129 -7.71 8.17 -2.45
CA ASP A 129 -6.57 8.62 -3.25
C ASP A 129 -6.08 9.98 -2.70
N ASP A 130 -5.29 9.94 -1.64
CA ASP A 130 -4.58 11.10 -1.10
C ASP A 130 -3.08 10.93 -1.37
N HIS A 131 -2.50 11.91 -2.07
CA HIS A 131 -1.07 11.89 -2.41
C HIS A 131 -0.15 11.90 -1.17
N GLN A 132 -0.64 12.33 0.00
CA GLN A 132 0.11 12.31 1.26
C GLN A 132 0.07 10.94 1.93
N ASP A 133 -1.05 10.23 1.82
CA ASP A 133 -1.32 8.98 2.55
C ASP A 133 -1.06 7.71 1.74
N ILE A 134 -0.91 7.79 0.41
CA ILE A 134 -0.75 6.61 -0.45
C ILE A 134 0.42 5.71 -0.02
N LEU A 135 1.53 6.27 0.47
CA LEU A 135 2.65 5.49 0.97
C LEU A 135 2.32 4.75 2.26
N SER A 136 1.41 5.28 3.07
CA SER A 136 0.86 4.62 4.25
C SER A 136 -0.02 3.43 3.85
N GLU A 137 -0.87 3.61 2.84
CA GLU A 137 -1.71 2.53 2.30
C GLU A 137 -0.85 1.39 1.70
N ILE A 138 0.20 1.72 0.94
CA ILE A 138 1.17 0.72 0.44
C ILE A 138 1.86 -0.01 1.60
N SER A 139 2.22 0.69 2.67
CA SER A 139 2.84 0.09 3.86
C SER A 139 1.87 -0.76 4.71
N ALA A 140 0.57 -0.64 4.46
CA ALA A 140 -0.47 -1.44 5.10
C ALA A 140 -0.74 -2.78 4.39
N LEU A 141 -0.07 -3.06 3.27
CA LEU A 141 -0.11 -4.36 2.60
C LEU A 141 0.35 -5.49 3.54
N GLY A 142 -0.42 -6.58 3.54
CA GLY A 142 -0.27 -7.69 4.48
C GLY A 142 -0.93 -7.45 5.85
N LYS A 143 -1.53 -6.27 6.09
CA LYS A 143 -2.28 -5.94 7.32
C LYS A 143 -3.72 -5.53 7.04
N LYS A 144 -3.90 -4.53 6.19
CA LYS A 144 -5.21 -3.99 5.78
C LYS A 144 -5.70 -4.61 4.48
N PHE A 145 -4.77 -4.85 3.55
CA PHE A 145 -5.02 -5.46 2.25
C PHE A 145 -4.05 -6.59 2.01
N ASP A 146 -4.50 -7.62 1.32
CA ASP A 146 -3.64 -8.65 0.75
C ASP A 146 -3.04 -8.16 -0.57
N PHE A 147 -3.85 -7.45 -1.36
CA PHE A 147 -3.46 -6.86 -2.63
C PHE A 147 -3.96 -5.44 -2.80
N LEU A 148 -3.20 -4.62 -3.53
CA LEU A 148 -3.66 -3.42 -4.20
C LEU A 148 -3.49 -3.62 -5.71
N VAL A 149 -4.48 -3.17 -6.49
CA VAL A 149 -4.36 -3.13 -7.94
C VAL A 149 -3.96 -1.72 -8.35
N GLY A 150 -2.88 -1.59 -9.10
CA GLY A 150 -2.44 -0.28 -9.52
C GLY A 150 -1.34 -0.31 -10.56
N VAL A 151 -1.04 0.86 -11.09
CA VAL A 151 0.16 1.07 -11.92
C VAL A 151 1.37 1.24 -11.01
N CYS A 152 2.48 0.58 -11.33
CA CYS A 152 3.65 0.63 -10.49
C CYS A 152 4.96 0.68 -11.29
N ASP A 153 5.52 1.89 -11.38
CA ASP A 153 6.90 2.15 -11.75
C ASP A 153 7.56 3.10 -10.72
N SER A 154 6.93 3.26 -9.55
CA SER A 154 7.41 4.09 -8.45
C SER A 154 8.45 3.33 -7.63
N LYS A 155 9.65 3.91 -7.52
CA LYS A 155 10.72 3.40 -6.65
C LYS A 155 10.27 3.37 -5.19
N GLN A 156 9.58 4.43 -4.73
CA GLN A 156 9.12 4.54 -3.36
C GLN A 156 8.10 3.43 -2.99
N TRP A 157 7.27 3.01 -3.96
CA TRP A 157 6.35 1.89 -3.76
C TRP A 157 7.10 0.56 -3.74
N LEU A 158 7.98 0.32 -4.72
CA LEU A 158 8.75 -0.92 -4.85
C LEU A 158 9.72 -1.15 -3.68
N ASP A 159 10.13 -0.09 -2.98
CA ASP A 159 10.89 -0.22 -1.73
C ASP A 159 10.04 -0.79 -0.58
N ARG A 160 8.70 -0.62 -0.62
CA ARG A 160 7.76 -0.99 0.44
C ARG A 160 6.96 -2.26 0.17
N CYS A 161 6.78 -2.64 -1.09
CA CYS A 161 5.98 -3.79 -1.48
C CYS A 161 6.64 -4.60 -2.59
N ASN A 162 6.09 -5.77 -2.87
CA ASN A 162 6.35 -6.53 -4.07
C ASN A 162 5.31 -6.17 -5.14
N PHE A 163 5.63 -6.49 -6.39
CA PHE A 163 4.77 -6.21 -7.52
C PHE A 163 4.71 -7.42 -8.47
N TYR A 164 3.49 -7.87 -8.78
CA TYR A 164 3.22 -8.89 -9.77
C TYR A 164 2.53 -8.25 -10.97
N GLN A 165 3.25 -8.14 -12.09
CA GLN A 165 2.77 -7.48 -13.29
C GLN A 165 1.68 -8.30 -13.98
N LEU A 166 0.53 -7.66 -14.28
CA LEU A 166 -0.57 -8.24 -15.06
C LEU A 166 -0.59 -7.74 -16.50
N GLY A 167 -0.06 -6.55 -16.77
CA GLY A 167 -0.05 -5.95 -18.10
C GLY A 167 0.56 -4.55 -18.09
N THR A 168 0.21 -3.76 -19.09
CA THR A 168 0.65 -2.36 -19.21
C THR A 168 -0.52 -1.47 -19.61
N TYR A 169 -0.47 -0.20 -19.20
CA TYR A 169 -1.35 0.87 -19.67
C TYR A 169 -0.56 1.89 -20.49
N GLN A 170 -1.24 2.52 -21.44
CA GLN A 170 -0.66 3.60 -22.22
C GLN A 170 -0.82 4.95 -21.48
N HIS A 171 0.23 5.75 -21.58
CA HIS A 171 0.11 7.17 -21.19
C HIS A 171 -0.72 7.93 -22.22
N CYS A 172 -1.56 8.81 -21.71
CA CYS A 172 -2.47 9.66 -22.44
C CYS A 172 -2.32 11.11 -21.98
N CYS A 173 -3.03 12.02 -22.61
CA CYS A 173 -3.25 13.37 -22.10
C CYS A 173 -4.73 13.57 -21.77
N ALA A 174 -5.01 14.25 -20.65
CA ALA A 174 -6.35 14.73 -20.33
C ALA A 174 -6.43 16.25 -20.51
N VAL A 175 -7.56 16.72 -21.00
CA VAL A 175 -7.89 18.12 -21.19
C VAL A 175 -9.33 18.38 -20.78
N ALA A 176 -9.66 19.64 -20.42
CA ALA A 176 -11.05 20.03 -20.19
C ALA A 176 -11.92 19.80 -21.43
N ARG A 177 -13.22 19.51 -21.25
CA ARG A 177 -14.15 19.20 -22.36
C ARG A 177 -14.31 20.35 -23.37
N ASP A 178 -14.11 21.58 -22.92
CA ASP A 178 -14.17 22.81 -23.76
C ASP A 178 -12.80 23.18 -24.35
N HIS A 179 -11.74 22.46 -23.99
CA HIS A 179 -10.41 22.73 -24.53
C HIS A 179 -10.35 22.43 -26.05
N PRO A 180 -9.63 23.25 -26.85
CA PRO A 180 -9.53 23.04 -28.30
C PRO A 180 -9.08 21.65 -28.72
N LEU A 181 -8.19 21.04 -27.94
CA LEU A 181 -7.67 19.69 -28.20
C LEU A 181 -8.69 18.58 -27.91
N ALA A 182 -9.77 18.84 -27.16
CA ALA A 182 -10.77 17.82 -26.81
C ALA A 182 -11.50 17.22 -28.03
N ARG A 183 -11.41 17.86 -29.18
CA ARG A 183 -12.02 17.41 -30.44
C ARG A 183 -11.09 16.51 -31.28
N ARG A 184 -9.85 16.30 -30.82
CA ARG A 184 -8.89 15.43 -31.49
C ARG A 184 -9.16 13.97 -31.14
N GLU A 185 -8.92 13.06 -32.07
CA GLU A 185 -8.96 11.61 -31.81
C GLU A 185 -7.67 11.13 -31.15
N ARG A 186 -6.55 11.75 -31.50
CA ARG A 186 -5.21 11.47 -30.99
C ARG A 186 -4.38 12.74 -31.02
N LEU A 187 -3.47 12.90 -30.07
CA LEU A 187 -2.52 14.01 -29.99
C LEU A 187 -1.16 13.62 -30.52
N THR A 188 -0.51 14.56 -31.20
CA THR A 188 0.91 14.52 -31.54
C THR A 188 1.70 15.43 -30.62
N MET A 189 3.02 15.42 -30.72
CA MET A 189 3.87 16.35 -29.96
C MET A 189 3.63 17.81 -30.38
N GLU A 190 3.37 18.06 -31.65
CA GLU A 190 3.09 19.37 -32.21
C GLU A 190 1.76 19.95 -31.69
N ASP A 191 0.77 19.11 -31.44
CA ASP A 191 -0.52 19.54 -30.86
C ASP A 191 -0.33 20.12 -29.43
N LEU A 192 0.76 19.73 -28.75
CA LEU A 192 1.11 20.22 -27.40
C LEU A 192 1.89 21.54 -27.41
N TYR A 193 2.30 22.06 -28.56
CA TYR A 193 3.03 23.33 -28.64
C TYR A 193 2.18 24.50 -28.14
N GLY A 194 2.78 25.34 -27.32
CA GLY A 194 2.10 26.45 -26.65
C GLY A 194 1.27 26.05 -25.42
N GLN A 195 1.18 24.73 -25.11
CA GLN A 195 0.46 24.24 -23.96
C GLN A 195 1.33 24.17 -22.70
N THR A 196 0.68 24.22 -21.54
CA THR A 196 1.29 23.84 -20.26
C THR A 196 0.91 22.40 -19.97
N LEU A 197 1.93 21.53 -19.88
CA LEU A 197 1.77 20.09 -19.62
C LEU A 197 2.04 19.78 -18.15
N MET A 198 0.99 19.43 -17.42
CA MET A 198 1.04 19.00 -16.04
C MET A 198 1.49 17.55 -15.96
N MET A 199 2.53 17.26 -15.21
CA MET A 199 3.02 15.88 -15.01
C MET A 199 3.75 15.73 -13.67
N VAL A 200 3.81 14.52 -13.14
CA VAL A 200 4.47 14.24 -11.85
C VAL A 200 5.93 14.66 -11.85
N LYS A 201 6.44 15.03 -10.69
CA LYS A 201 7.85 15.40 -10.48
C LYS A 201 8.79 14.30 -10.95
N LYS A 202 9.96 14.72 -11.45
CA LYS A 202 11.04 13.80 -11.85
C LYS A 202 11.61 13.02 -10.66
N GLY A 203 12.02 11.73 -10.92
CA GLY A 203 12.94 10.97 -10.08
C GLY A 203 12.37 9.71 -9.43
N ASP A 204 11.07 9.47 -9.48
CA ASP A 204 10.45 8.28 -8.89
C ASP A 204 10.07 7.22 -9.94
N SER A 205 9.44 7.62 -11.05
CA SER A 205 9.06 6.74 -12.16
C SER A 205 10.01 6.89 -13.34
N SER A 206 10.65 5.81 -13.73
CA SER A 206 11.55 5.79 -14.88
C SER A 206 10.81 6.01 -16.21
N VAL A 207 9.55 5.56 -16.29
CA VAL A 207 8.70 5.74 -17.48
C VAL A 207 8.30 7.19 -17.63
N VAL A 208 7.83 7.82 -16.57
CA VAL A 208 7.45 9.25 -16.61
C VAL A 208 8.67 10.14 -16.85
N ASP A 209 9.82 9.78 -16.30
CA ASP A 209 11.07 10.52 -16.54
C ASP A 209 11.47 10.48 -18.02
N ARG A 210 11.28 9.36 -18.74
CA ARG A 210 11.52 9.27 -20.19
C ARG A 210 10.55 10.14 -20.98
N ILE A 211 9.25 10.15 -20.62
CA ILE A 211 8.27 11.06 -21.24
C ILE A 211 8.70 12.50 -21.03
N ARG A 212 9.11 12.86 -19.84
CA ARG A 212 9.59 14.20 -19.51
C ARG A 212 10.83 14.58 -20.33
N GLU A 213 11.77 13.68 -20.53
CA GLU A 213 12.97 13.89 -21.35
C GLU A 213 12.60 14.11 -22.83
N GLU A 214 11.62 13.33 -23.35
CA GLU A 214 11.12 13.52 -24.71
C GLU A 214 10.45 14.87 -24.87
N VAL A 215 9.52 15.23 -24.00
CA VAL A 215 8.83 16.53 -23.98
C VAL A 215 9.80 17.70 -23.85
N SER A 216 10.85 17.55 -23.02
CA SER A 216 11.87 18.62 -22.81
C SER A 216 12.69 18.96 -24.06
N ARG A 217 12.68 18.11 -25.10
CA ARG A 217 13.29 18.43 -26.41
C ARG A 217 12.45 19.41 -27.24
N HIS A 218 11.24 19.72 -26.78
CA HIS A 218 10.29 20.63 -27.41
C HIS A 218 10.07 21.86 -26.54
N PRO A 219 10.91 22.93 -26.68
CA PRO A 219 10.86 24.11 -25.81
C PRO A 219 9.57 24.91 -25.92
N GLN A 220 8.73 24.60 -26.90
CA GLN A 220 7.39 25.18 -27.06
C GLN A 220 6.39 24.62 -26.05
N ILE A 221 6.69 23.52 -25.34
CA ILE A 221 5.84 22.92 -24.31
C ILE A 221 6.37 23.35 -22.95
N LYS A 222 5.52 23.97 -22.14
CA LYS A 222 5.85 24.30 -20.76
C LYS A 222 5.50 23.12 -19.85
N ILE A 223 6.47 22.59 -19.09
CA ILE A 223 6.19 21.55 -18.09
C ILE A 223 5.84 22.21 -16.75
N GLU A 224 4.75 21.77 -16.14
CA GLU A 224 4.33 22.12 -14.79
C GLU A 224 4.34 20.88 -13.90
N ASP A 225 5.09 20.93 -12.80
CA ASP A 225 5.16 19.83 -11.85
C ASP A 225 3.89 19.69 -11.02
N THR A 226 3.36 18.49 -10.94
CA THR A 226 2.33 18.09 -9.97
C THR A 226 2.97 17.46 -8.73
N PRO A 227 2.20 17.13 -7.67
CA PRO A 227 2.66 16.21 -6.63
C PRO A 227 3.18 14.89 -7.22
N GLN A 228 3.99 14.16 -6.43
CA GLN A 228 4.61 12.90 -6.86
C GLN A 228 3.57 11.81 -7.18
N PHE A 229 2.46 11.81 -6.47
CA PHE A 229 1.33 10.91 -6.71
C PHE A 229 0.10 11.75 -7.01
N TYR A 230 -0.73 11.27 -7.94
CA TYR A 230 -1.97 11.96 -8.27
C TYR A 230 -3.04 11.71 -7.23
N ASP A 231 -3.84 12.76 -7.01
CA ASP A 231 -5.09 12.77 -6.30
C ASP A 231 -6.16 13.52 -7.12
N MET A 232 -7.38 13.58 -6.63
CA MET A 232 -8.47 14.26 -7.34
C MET A 232 -8.24 15.77 -7.52
N GLU A 233 -7.41 16.42 -6.68
CA GLU A 233 -7.12 17.84 -6.85
C GLU A 233 -6.27 18.13 -8.09
N VAL A 234 -5.41 17.19 -8.50
CA VAL A 234 -4.66 17.30 -9.76
C VAL A 234 -5.62 17.32 -10.95
N PHE A 235 -6.63 16.45 -10.96
CA PHE A 235 -7.67 16.40 -11.99
C PHE A 235 -8.55 17.65 -11.97
N ASN A 236 -9.00 18.09 -10.80
CA ASN A 236 -9.74 19.33 -10.61
C ASN A 236 -8.95 20.54 -11.15
N ARG A 237 -7.64 20.61 -10.85
CA ARG A 237 -6.76 21.68 -11.32
C ARG A 237 -6.66 21.68 -12.83
N CYS A 238 -6.46 20.53 -13.46
CA CYS A 238 -6.47 20.39 -14.92
C CYS A 238 -7.78 20.95 -15.53
N ALA A 239 -8.92 20.55 -14.98
CA ALA A 239 -10.23 21.01 -15.45
C ALA A 239 -10.43 22.53 -15.33
N ARG A 240 -9.86 23.18 -14.31
CA ARG A 240 -10.01 24.61 -14.04
C ARG A 240 -9.04 25.50 -14.82
N THR A 241 -7.81 25.00 -15.04
CA THR A 241 -6.73 25.85 -15.61
C THR A 241 -6.68 25.80 -17.13
N GLY A 242 -7.35 24.82 -17.75
CA GLY A 242 -7.22 24.57 -19.19
C GLY A 242 -5.84 24.03 -19.59
N ASN A 243 -5.02 23.60 -18.63
CA ASN A 243 -3.75 22.92 -18.91
C ASN A 243 -3.99 21.50 -19.43
N VAL A 244 -3.00 20.95 -20.11
CA VAL A 244 -2.98 19.55 -20.53
C VAL A 244 -2.34 18.74 -19.41
N MET A 245 -2.92 17.60 -19.01
CA MET A 245 -2.38 16.74 -17.96
C MET A 245 -1.96 15.40 -18.54
N VAL A 246 -0.73 14.94 -18.22
CA VAL A 246 -0.33 13.56 -18.49
C VAL A 246 -1.15 12.63 -17.60
N THR A 247 -1.78 11.64 -18.19
CA THR A 247 -2.69 10.71 -17.51
C THR A 247 -2.50 9.29 -18.06
N LEU A 248 -3.36 8.36 -17.66
CA LEU A 248 -3.36 6.98 -18.12
C LEU A 248 -4.70 6.63 -18.78
N GLU A 249 -4.69 5.69 -19.72
CA GLU A 249 -5.92 5.25 -20.37
C GLU A 249 -6.95 4.66 -19.40
N CYS A 250 -6.51 4.04 -18.30
CA CYS A 250 -7.39 3.50 -17.25
C CYS A 250 -8.10 4.59 -16.44
N TRP A 251 -7.65 5.84 -16.49
CA TRP A 251 -8.25 6.97 -15.79
C TRP A 251 -9.20 7.81 -16.65
N ARG A 252 -9.59 7.28 -17.82
CA ARG A 252 -10.45 7.99 -18.80
C ARG A 252 -11.75 8.52 -18.19
N ASP A 253 -12.36 7.75 -17.31
CA ASP A 253 -13.67 8.06 -16.73
C ASP A 253 -13.60 8.57 -15.29
N VAL A 254 -12.39 8.89 -14.79
CA VAL A 254 -12.19 9.34 -13.41
C VAL A 254 -12.79 10.72 -13.15
N HIS A 255 -12.71 11.63 -14.12
CA HIS A 255 -13.19 13.00 -13.93
C HIS A 255 -14.16 13.44 -15.04
N PRO A 256 -15.43 13.78 -14.71
CA PRO A 256 -16.47 14.02 -15.72
C PRO A 256 -16.25 15.26 -16.59
N ALA A 257 -15.47 16.25 -16.13
CA ALA A 257 -15.16 17.44 -16.90
C ALA A 257 -13.94 17.31 -17.83
N LEU A 258 -13.26 16.17 -17.81
CA LEU A 258 -12.08 15.92 -18.64
C LEU A 258 -12.38 14.95 -19.80
N VAL A 259 -11.56 15.04 -20.84
CA VAL A 259 -11.48 14.10 -21.96
C VAL A 259 -10.06 13.56 -22.00
N THR A 260 -9.93 12.24 -21.99
CA THR A 260 -8.64 11.55 -22.11
C THR A 260 -8.37 11.17 -23.55
N LEU A 261 -7.26 11.63 -24.10
CA LEU A 261 -6.85 11.48 -25.48
C LEU A 261 -5.55 10.68 -25.58
N PRO A 262 -5.47 9.68 -26.47
CA PRO A 262 -4.23 9.00 -26.77
C PRO A 262 -3.18 9.99 -27.30
N VAL A 263 -1.91 9.74 -27.01
CA VAL A 263 -0.78 10.55 -27.50
C VAL A 263 0.13 9.66 -28.36
N ALA A 264 0.82 10.28 -29.33
CA ALA A 264 1.75 9.57 -30.22
C ALA A 264 3.13 9.38 -29.57
N TRP A 265 3.19 8.83 -28.38
CA TRP A 265 4.40 8.35 -27.72
C TRP A 265 4.24 6.89 -27.29
N ASP A 266 5.34 6.17 -27.13
CA ASP A 266 5.35 4.73 -26.79
C ASP A 266 6.10 4.52 -25.47
N HIS A 267 5.40 4.88 -24.38
CA HIS A 267 5.90 4.71 -23.02
C HIS A 267 4.84 4.03 -22.14
N PRO A 268 4.62 2.70 -22.34
CA PRO A 268 3.69 1.97 -21.48
C PRO A 268 4.19 1.90 -20.05
N ILE A 269 3.24 1.95 -19.09
CA ILE A 269 3.52 1.77 -17.66
C ILE A 269 2.97 0.42 -17.20
N PRO A 270 3.72 -0.38 -16.42
CA PRO A 270 3.22 -1.64 -15.91
C PRO A 270 2.08 -1.43 -14.90
N TYR A 271 1.07 -2.30 -14.95
CA TYR A 271 0.05 -2.42 -13.91
C TYR A 271 -0.03 -3.86 -13.42
N GLY A 272 -0.49 -4.04 -12.17
CA GLY A 272 -0.57 -5.36 -11.58
C GLY A 272 -0.99 -5.34 -10.11
N LEU A 273 -0.58 -6.38 -9.42
CA LEU A 273 -0.86 -6.60 -8.00
C LEU A 273 0.35 -6.17 -7.17
N LEU A 274 0.11 -5.24 -6.25
CA LEU A 274 1.04 -4.89 -5.19
C LEU A 274 0.68 -5.72 -3.96
N TYR A 275 1.67 -6.31 -3.30
CA TYR A 275 1.50 -7.17 -2.13
C TYR A 275 2.68 -7.03 -1.16
N ALA A 276 2.53 -7.51 0.07
CA ALA A 276 3.52 -7.34 1.14
C ALA A 276 4.90 -7.86 0.75
N LYS A 277 5.97 -7.28 1.32
CA LYS A 277 7.36 -7.75 1.12
C LYS A 277 7.58 -9.19 1.58
N GLU A 278 6.94 -9.57 2.67
CA GLU A 278 6.94 -10.91 3.23
C GLU A 278 5.50 -11.46 3.17
N PRO A 279 5.06 -11.97 2.01
CA PRO A 279 3.70 -12.44 1.85
C PRO A 279 3.51 -13.80 2.52
N PRO A 280 2.32 -14.08 3.09
CA PRO A 280 1.97 -15.41 3.54
C PRO A 280 1.83 -16.39 2.36
N ALA A 281 1.83 -17.70 2.65
CA ALA A 281 1.89 -18.74 1.64
C ALA A 281 0.70 -18.76 0.68
N ASP A 282 -0.50 -18.44 1.17
CA ASP A 282 -1.74 -18.36 0.38
C ASP A 282 -1.69 -17.27 -0.72
N ILE A 283 -1.00 -16.15 -0.44
CA ILE A 283 -0.74 -15.11 -1.45
C ILE A 283 0.16 -15.65 -2.58
N LEU A 284 1.20 -16.40 -2.24
CA LEU A 284 2.10 -16.99 -3.23
C LEU A 284 1.39 -18.06 -4.06
N GLU A 285 0.60 -18.94 -3.42
CA GLU A 285 -0.25 -19.92 -4.11
C GLU A 285 -1.21 -19.25 -5.10
N PHE A 286 -1.87 -18.16 -4.67
CA PHE A 286 -2.75 -17.40 -5.55
C PHE A 286 -2.00 -16.82 -6.75
N LEU A 287 -0.83 -16.21 -6.55
CA LEU A 287 -0.03 -15.64 -7.63
C LEU A 287 0.49 -16.72 -8.59
N GLU A 288 0.83 -17.90 -8.10
CA GLU A 288 1.18 -19.06 -8.94
C GLU A 288 -0.03 -19.51 -9.78
N ALA A 289 -1.22 -19.56 -9.20
CA ALA A 289 -2.44 -19.89 -9.92
C ALA A 289 -2.76 -18.86 -11.03
N VAL A 290 -2.55 -17.59 -10.74
CA VAL A 290 -2.65 -16.49 -11.74
C VAL A 290 -1.65 -16.72 -12.89
N GLY A 291 -0.39 -17.02 -12.58
CA GLY A 291 0.66 -17.27 -13.56
C GLY A 291 0.42 -18.49 -14.47
N GLN A 292 -0.32 -19.50 -13.98
CA GLN A 292 -0.71 -20.67 -14.78
C GLN A 292 -1.86 -20.38 -15.76
N LEU A 293 -2.68 -19.36 -15.49
CA LEU A 293 -3.81 -18.97 -16.35
C LEU A 293 -3.39 -18.02 -17.48
N GLU A 294 -2.39 -17.20 -17.22
CA GLU A 294 -1.82 -16.28 -18.20
C GLU A 294 -0.30 -16.34 -18.15
N PRO A 295 0.35 -16.89 -19.20
CA PRO A 295 1.75 -16.59 -19.43
C PRO A 295 1.81 -15.10 -19.79
N SER A 296 2.11 -14.23 -18.81
CA SER A 296 2.25 -12.78 -19.01
C SER A 296 3.32 -12.52 -20.08
N PRO A 297 3.05 -11.75 -21.14
CA PRO A 297 4.08 -11.25 -22.01
C PRO A 297 4.89 -10.21 -21.20
N GLY A 298 6.04 -10.64 -20.65
CA GLY A 298 6.96 -9.77 -19.92
C GLY A 298 7.04 -9.98 -18.42
N ALA A 299 6.61 -11.12 -17.86
CA ALA A 299 6.84 -11.46 -16.46
C ALA A 299 8.34 -11.61 -16.15
N VAL A 300 9.04 -10.49 -15.95
CA VAL A 300 10.32 -10.41 -15.24
C VAL A 300 10.01 -10.06 -13.78
N GLY A 301 9.23 -10.90 -13.15
CA GLY A 301 9.10 -10.97 -11.70
C GLY A 301 9.80 -12.23 -11.23
N ARG A 302 11.05 -12.14 -10.79
CA ARG A 302 11.68 -13.24 -10.07
C ARG A 302 10.86 -13.48 -8.81
N ILE A 303 10.10 -14.58 -8.78
CA ILE A 303 9.70 -15.22 -7.52
C ILE A 303 11.02 -15.48 -6.80
N PRO A 304 11.26 -14.97 -5.58
CA PRO A 304 12.43 -15.36 -4.82
C PRO A 304 12.38 -16.87 -4.67
N ALA A 305 13.36 -17.58 -5.27
CA ALA A 305 13.52 -19.01 -5.12
C ALA A 305 13.61 -19.29 -3.62
N GLY A 306 12.58 -19.93 -3.07
CA GLY A 306 12.60 -20.43 -1.71
C GLY A 306 13.86 -21.27 -1.56
N ASN A 307 14.72 -20.93 -0.60
CA ASN A 307 15.85 -21.73 -0.20
C ASN A 307 15.35 -23.10 0.32
N GLY A 308 15.08 -24.01 -0.61
CA GLY A 308 14.94 -25.42 -0.31
C GLY A 308 16.30 -25.97 0.11
N LYS A 309 16.58 -25.96 1.40
CA LYS A 309 17.46 -26.95 2.01
C LYS A 309 16.59 -27.95 2.77
N LEU A 310 16.25 -29.03 2.08
CA LEU A 310 16.00 -30.31 2.70
C LEU A 310 17.30 -30.76 3.37
N LEU A 311 17.27 -30.92 4.66
CA LEU A 311 17.90 -31.98 5.43
C LEU A 311 17.10 -32.16 6.70
#